data_4c8c4d0de8d22ba1a6f61f868a77e484
#
_entry.id   4c8c4d0de8d22ba1a6f61f868a77e484
#
_cell.length_a   1.000
_cell.length_b   1.000
_cell.length_c   1.000
_cell.angle_alpha   90.00
_cell.angle_beta   90.00
_cell.angle_gamma   90.00
#
_symmetry.space_group_name_H-M   'P 1'
#
loop_
_entity.id
_entity.type
_entity.pdbx_description
1 polymer ?
#
loop_
_entity_poly.entity_id
_entity_poly.type
_entity_poly.pdbx_seq_one_letter_code
_entity_poly.pdbx_strand_id
1 'polypeptide(L)'
;MIIVDRVGFEPTTSAMLKFYPDSGKPMTHHDDAVKVAPDSYKVVLENDAVRVLAVRIKQGAKSEMHSHPKSVAICLNDQRLKFTFPNGKSEDTDLKRGQAVWLDGLSHAVENVGNEDVNSVVVELKK
;
A
#
# COMPACT_ATOMS: atom_id res chain seq x y z
N MET A 1 -4.51 7.93 3.98
CA MET A 1 -3.53 7.00 4.61
C MET A 1 -2.93 7.65 5.85
N ILE A 2 -2.78 6.88 6.89
CA ILE A 2 -2.10 7.34 8.10
C ILE A 2 -0.86 6.49 8.26
N ILE A 3 0.28 7.15 8.41
CA ILE A 3 1.55 6.49 8.64
C ILE A 3 1.91 6.69 10.10
N VAL A 4 2.18 5.59 10.80
CA VAL A 4 2.68 5.64 12.16
C VAL A 4 4.15 5.28 12.17
N ASP A 5 4.83 5.63 13.25
CA ASP A 5 6.24 5.30 13.40
C ASP A 5 6.44 3.80 13.50
N ARG A 6 7.71 3.41 13.46
CA ARG A 6 8.12 2.01 13.58
C ARG A 6 7.60 1.43 14.88
N VAL A 7 7.44 0.12 14.87
CA VAL A 7 7.05 -0.60 16.09
C VAL A 7 8.02 -0.23 17.23
N GLY A 8 7.44 0.18 18.37
CA GLY A 8 8.22 0.58 19.53
C GLY A 8 8.63 2.05 19.58
N PHE A 9 8.28 2.83 18.56
CA PHE A 9 8.55 4.27 18.51
C PHE A 9 7.24 5.05 18.64
N GLU A 10 7.37 6.33 19.04
CA GLU A 10 6.20 7.19 19.14
C GLU A 10 5.69 7.55 17.73
N PRO A 11 4.36 7.62 17.54
CA PRO A 11 3.80 8.07 16.27
C PRO A 11 4.26 9.48 15.94
N THR A 12 4.40 9.76 14.66
CA THR A 12 4.73 11.09 14.18
C THR A 12 3.57 11.67 13.39
N THR A 13 3.22 12.91 13.68
CA THR A 13 2.15 13.59 12.96
C THR A 13 2.57 13.98 11.55
N SER A 14 3.87 14.12 11.32
CA SER A 14 4.37 14.46 9.98
C SER A 14 4.24 13.31 8.98
N ALA A 15 3.95 12.10 9.47
CA ALA A 15 3.81 10.93 8.62
C ALA A 15 2.39 10.73 8.08
N MET A 16 1.48 11.65 8.35
CA MET A 16 0.13 11.53 7.84
C MET A 16 0.08 11.91 6.37
N LEU A 17 -0.38 10.99 5.54
CA LEU A 17 -0.59 11.23 4.12
C LEU A 17 -2.02 11.71 3.88
N LYS A 18 -2.18 12.55 2.86
CA LYS A 18 -3.51 12.97 2.45
C LYS A 18 -4.27 11.77 1.89
N PHE A 19 -5.53 11.66 2.27
CA PHE A 19 -6.40 10.63 1.76
C PHE A 19 -7.18 11.19 0.56
N TYR A 20 -7.11 10.46 -0.55
CA TYR A 20 -7.88 10.79 -1.74
C TYR A 20 -8.91 9.68 -1.95
N PRO A 21 -10.18 9.94 -1.61
CA PRO A 21 -11.19 8.92 -1.76
C PRO A 21 -11.38 8.54 -3.24
N ASP A 22 -11.85 7.33 -3.46
CA ASP A 22 -12.04 6.75 -4.78
C ASP A 22 -13.34 7.22 -5.42
N SER A 23 -13.71 8.48 -5.22
CA SER A 23 -14.89 9.10 -5.83
C SER A 23 -16.17 8.31 -5.65
N GLY A 24 -16.28 7.56 -4.56
CA GLY A 24 -17.45 6.80 -4.23
C GLY A 24 -17.61 5.48 -4.99
N LYS A 25 -16.65 5.10 -5.80
CA LYS A 25 -16.72 3.81 -6.47
C LYS A 25 -16.51 2.68 -5.48
N PRO A 26 -17.38 1.65 -5.49
CA PRO A 26 -17.17 0.49 -4.65
C PRO A 26 -15.96 -0.28 -5.14
N MET A 27 -15.26 -0.94 -4.23
CA MET A 27 -14.17 -1.83 -4.59
C MET A 27 -14.74 -3.09 -5.22
N THR A 28 -14.12 -3.53 -6.29
CA THR A 28 -14.53 -4.72 -7.02
C THR A 28 -13.37 -5.70 -7.08
N HIS A 29 -13.68 -6.97 -7.37
CA HIS A 29 -12.65 -7.98 -7.56
C HIS A 29 -11.79 -7.70 -8.79
N HIS A 30 -12.29 -6.91 -9.75
CA HIS A 30 -11.52 -6.57 -10.96
C HIS A 30 -10.32 -5.71 -10.64
N ASP A 31 -10.43 -4.88 -9.59
CA ASP A 31 -9.38 -3.93 -9.21
C ASP A 31 -8.47 -4.49 -8.12
N ASP A 32 -8.68 -5.73 -7.72
CA ASP A 32 -7.89 -6.37 -6.67
C ASP A 32 -6.41 -6.39 -7.02
N ALA A 33 -5.57 -6.01 -6.06
CA ALA A 33 -4.13 -5.88 -6.27
C ALA A 33 -3.49 -7.16 -6.80
N VAL A 34 -3.89 -8.31 -6.29
CA VAL A 34 -3.33 -9.60 -6.71
C VAL A 34 -3.70 -9.92 -8.15
N LYS A 35 -4.89 -9.53 -8.59
CA LYS A 35 -5.34 -9.75 -9.97
C LYS A 35 -4.72 -8.77 -10.93
N VAL A 36 -4.59 -7.51 -10.53
CA VAL A 36 -4.07 -6.44 -11.38
C VAL A 36 -2.55 -6.49 -11.49
N ALA A 37 -1.87 -6.76 -10.38
CA ALA A 37 -0.42 -6.73 -10.31
C ALA A 37 0.14 -7.99 -9.63
N PRO A 38 -0.05 -9.16 -10.23
CA PRO A 38 0.36 -10.42 -9.60
C PRO A 38 1.87 -10.56 -9.43
N ASP A 39 2.66 -9.81 -10.19
CA ASP A 39 4.11 -9.81 -10.04
C ASP A 39 4.55 -9.08 -8.78
N SER A 40 3.74 -8.17 -8.27
CA SER A 40 4.07 -7.35 -7.11
C SER A 40 3.36 -7.79 -5.85
N TYR A 41 2.21 -8.43 -5.95
CA TYR A 41 1.37 -8.79 -4.81
C TYR A 41 1.04 -10.28 -4.84
N LYS A 42 1.46 -11.00 -3.80
CA LYS A 42 1.22 -12.45 -3.69
C LYS A 42 0.57 -12.76 -2.36
N VAL A 43 -0.44 -13.61 -2.39
CA VAL A 43 -1.11 -14.07 -1.17
C VAL A 43 -0.21 -15.06 -0.45
N VAL A 44 0.10 -14.79 0.82
CA VAL A 44 0.92 -15.67 1.64
C VAL A 44 0.14 -16.29 2.79
N LEU A 45 -1.02 -15.73 3.13
CA LEU A 45 -1.92 -16.29 4.13
C LEU A 45 -3.32 -15.75 3.86
N GLU A 46 -4.31 -16.59 4.02
CA GLU A 46 -5.70 -16.15 3.88
C GLU A 46 -6.61 -16.99 4.76
N ASN A 47 -7.53 -16.32 5.47
CA ASN A 47 -8.55 -16.98 6.27
C ASN A 47 -9.82 -16.12 6.26
N ASP A 48 -10.78 -16.40 7.13
CA ASP A 48 -12.05 -15.66 7.16
C ASP A 48 -11.90 -14.22 7.60
N ALA A 49 -10.81 -13.88 8.28
CA ALA A 49 -10.62 -12.55 8.87
C ALA A 49 -9.71 -11.66 8.03
N VAL A 50 -8.67 -12.22 7.43
CA VAL A 50 -7.65 -11.44 6.74
C VAL A 50 -7.13 -12.15 5.50
N ARG A 51 -6.57 -11.34 4.59
CA ARG A 51 -5.74 -11.83 3.51
C ARG A 51 -4.41 -11.09 3.59
N VAL A 52 -3.32 -11.82 3.73
CA VAL A 52 -1.98 -11.24 3.89
C VAL A 52 -1.23 -11.35 2.57
N LEU A 53 -0.73 -10.23 2.10
CA LEU A 53 0.00 -10.14 0.84
C LEU A 53 1.47 -9.85 1.11
N ALA A 54 2.35 -10.59 0.45
CA ALA A 54 3.74 -10.19 0.30
C ALA A 54 3.82 -9.23 -0.88
N VAL A 55 4.45 -8.08 -0.67
CA VAL A 55 4.58 -7.03 -1.67
C VAL A 55 6.04 -6.90 -2.04
N ARG A 56 6.32 -6.96 -3.34
CA ARG A 56 7.64 -6.69 -3.87
C ARG A 56 7.51 -5.88 -5.14
N ILE A 57 8.04 -4.66 -5.13
CA ILE A 57 8.02 -3.79 -6.30
C ILE A 57 9.47 -3.50 -6.65
N LYS A 58 9.92 -4.02 -7.78
CA LYS A 58 11.31 -3.84 -8.21
C LYS A 58 11.62 -2.38 -8.45
N GLN A 59 12.89 -2.03 -8.31
CA GLN A 59 13.37 -0.68 -8.60
C GLN A 59 12.91 -0.26 -10.00
N GLY A 60 12.29 0.91 -10.09
CA GLY A 60 11.81 1.46 -11.34
C GLY A 60 10.49 0.86 -11.83
N ALA A 61 9.98 -0.16 -11.16
CA ALA A 61 8.73 -0.80 -11.56
C ALA A 61 7.53 -0.01 -11.06
N LYS A 62 6.42 -0.19 -11.75
CA LYS A 62 5.15 0.45 -11.42
C LYS A 62 4.05 -0.59 -11.44
N SER A 63 3.19 -0.57 -10.43
CA SER A 63 1.98 -1.38 -10.45
C SER A 63 0.84 -0.57 -11.05
N GLU A 64 -0.04 -1.23 -11.79
CA GLU A 64 -1.23 -0.58 -12.34
C GLU A 64 -2.19 -0.19 -11.22
N MET A 65 -3.14 0.68 -11.56
CA MET A 65 -4.18 1.11 -10.61
C MET A 65 -4.92 -0.12 -10.08
N HIS A 66 -4.95 -0.25 -8.77
CA HIS A 66 -5.60 -1.37 -8.09
C HIS A 66 -6.19 -0.90 -6.78
N SER A 67 -7.02 -1.74 -6.18
CA SER A 67 -7.75 -1.40 -4.97
C SER A 67 -7.38 -2.33 -3.82
N HIS A 68 -7.40 -1.77 -2.62
CA HIS A 68 -7.27 -2.51 -1.38
C HIS A 68 -8.48 -2.24 -0.49
N PRO A 69 -9.00 -3.25 0.21
CA PRO A 69 -9.93 -3.00 1.30
C PRO A 69 -9.17 -2.33 2.45
N LYS A 70 -9.84 -2.08 3.57
CA LYS A 70 -9.16 -1.57 4.76
C LYS A 70 -8.00 -2.51 5.08
N SER A 71 -6.81 -1.95 5.22
CA SER A 71 -5.58 -2.74 5.29
C SER A 71 -4.53 -2.05 6.14
N VAL A 72 -3.60 -2.84 6.63
CA VAL A 72 -2.37 -2.34 7.25
C VAL A 72 -1.19 -2.80 6.40
N ALA A 73 -0.38 -1.86 5.95
CA ALA A 73 0.86 -2.17 5.26
C ALA A 73 2.04 -1.96 6.21
N ILE A 74 2.97 -2.89 6.19
CA ILE A 74 4.16 -2.83 7.04
C ILE A 74 5.39 -2.85 6.15
N CYS A 75 6.25 -1.83 6.27
CA CYS A 75 7.44 -1.70 5.47
C CYS A 75 8.56 -2.56 6.04
N LEU A 76 9.13 -3.43 5.21
CA LEU A 76 10.24 -4.29 5.63
C LEU A 76 11.61 -3.68 5.31
N ASN A 77 11.64 -2.61 4.52
CA ASN A 77 12.86 -1.86 4.22
C ASN A 77 12.49 -0.39 3.99
N ASP A 78 13.52 0.44 3.85
CA ASP A 78 13.32 1.84 3.49
C ASP A 78 12.85 1.92 2.04
N GLN A 79 11.85 2.77 1.78
CA GLN A 79 11.18 2.83 0.49
C GLN A 79 10.95 4.27 0.07
N ARG A 80 11.01 4.52 -1.22
CA ARG A 80 10.53 5.76 -1.80
C ARG A 80 9.53 5.43 -2.89
N LEU A 81 8.30 5.84 -2.68
CA LEU A 81 7.18 5.46 -3.54
C LEU A 81 6.46 6.70 -4.07
N LYS A 82 5.97 6.59 -5.28
CA LYS A 82 5.03 7.54 -5.83
C LYS A 82 3.66 6.87 -5.91
N PHE A 83 2.71 7.41 -5.17
CA PHE A 83 1.32 6.97 -5.21
C PHE A 83 0.53 7.85 -6.16
N THR A 84 -0.23 7.25 -7.04
CA THR A 84 -1.15 7.97 -7.93
C THR A 84 -2.56 7.49 -7.63
N PHE A 85 -3.48 8.44 -7.46
CA PHE A 85 -4.86 8.17 -7.06
C PHE A 85 -5.80 8.33 -8.25
N PRO A 86 -7.05 7.81 -8.17
CA PRO A 86 -7.97 7.84 -9.31
C PRO A 86 -8.30 9.24 -9.83
N ASN A 87 -8.19 10.26 -8.97
CA ASN A 87 -8.42 11.64 -9.39
C ASN A 87 -7.24 12.26 -10.14
N GLY A 88 -6.19 11.47 -10.40
CA GLY A 88 -5.01 11.92 -11.12
C GLY A 88 -3.93 12.57 -10.26
N LYS A 89 -4.22 12.81 -8.99
CA LYS A 89 -3.22 13.38 -8.08
C LYS A 89 -2.22 12.31 -7.66
N SER A 90 -1.00 12.74 -7.39
CA SER A 90 0.04 11.83 -6.92
C SER A 90 0.82 12.45 -5.77
N GLU A 91 1.47 11.58 -4.99
CA GLU A 91 2.31 11.97 -3.87
C GLU A 91 3.55 11.10 -3.84
N ASP A 92 4.70 11.74 -3.65
CA ASP A 92 5.95 11.04 -3.36
C ASP A 92 6.07 10.88 -1.86
N THR A 93 6.42 9.68 -1.41
CA THR A 93 6.45 9.36 0.01
C THR A 93 7.67 8.55 0.35
N ASP A 94 8.38 8.98 1.39
CA ASP A 94 9.47 8.22 1.98
C ASP A 94 8.92 7.42 3.15
N LEU A 95 9.09 6.12 3.11
CA LEU A 95 8.70 5.21 4.18
C LEU A 95 9.94 4.51 4.70
N LYS A 96 9.97 4.28 6.00
CA LYS A 96 11.12 3.66 6.65
C LYS A 96 10.78 2.25 7.10
N ARG A 97 11.79 1.43 7.15
CA ARG A 97 11.69 0.07 7.68
C ARG A 97 10.97 0.08 9.02
N GLY A 98 9.97 -0.76 9.16
CA GLY A 98 9.20 -0.91 10.40
C GLY A 98 8.02 0.04 10.53
N GLN A 99 7.82 0.96 9.57
CA GLN A 99 6.64 1.82 9.59
C GLN A 99 5.40 1.04 9.17
N ALA A 100 4.27 1.37 9.79
CA ALA A 100 2.97 0.83 9.41
C ALA A 100 2.14 1.93 8.77
N VAL A 101 1.42 1.57 7.71
CA VAL A 101 0.55 2.49 6.96
C VAL A 101 -0.86 1.95 6.99
N TRP A 102 -1.80 2.78 7.40
CA TRP A 102 -3.22 2.42 7.33
C TRP A 102 -3.77 2.80 5.96
N LEU A 103 -4.37 1.83 5.28
CA LEU A 103 -5.07 2.03 4.02
C LEU A 103 -6.56 1.91 4.27
N ASP A 104 -7.29 2.98 4.08
CA ASP A 104 -8.71 3.05 4.44
C ASP A 104 -9.63 2.73 3.26
N GLY A 105 -9.36 1.60 2.59
CA GLY A 105 -10.18 1.18 1.46
C GLY A 105 -10.03 2.12 0.27
N LEU A 106 -8.86 2.11 -0.37
CA LEU A 106 -8.57 3.05 -1.44
C LEU A 106 -8.04 2.32 -2.70
N SER A 107 -8.08 3.07 -3.80
CA SER A 107 -7.44 2.67 -5.05
C SER A 107 -6.22 3.53 -5.30
N HIS A 108 -5.17 2.94 -5.83
CA HIS A 108 -3.97 3.66 -6.21
C HIS A 108 -3.13 2.86 -7.22
N ALA A 109 -2.25 3.58 -7.89
CA ALA A 109 -1.12 2.99 -8.60
C ALA A 109 0.13 3.33 -7.79
N VAL A 110 1.11 2.44 -7.79
CA VAL A 110 2.33 2.61 -6.99
C VAL A 110 3.53 2.46 -7.88
N GLU A 111 4.45 3.41 -7.80
CA GLU A 111 5.71 3.34 -8.53
C GLU A 111 6.88 3.38 -7.54
N ASN A 112 7.83 2.48 -7.71
CA ASN A 112 9.05 2.49 -6.91
C ASN A 112 10.03 3.49 -7.54
N VAL A 113 10.14 4.66 -6.91
CA VAL A 113 11.04 5.73 -7.37
C VAL A 113 12.33 5.80 -6.54
N GLY A 114 12.55 4.83 -5.68
CA GLY A 114 13.77 4.71 -4.88
C GLY A 114 14.88 3.94 -5.60
N ASN A 115 15.90 3.61 -4.84
CA ASN A 115 17.07 2.91 -5.35
C ASN A 115 17.21 1.47 -4.88
N GLU A 116 16.14 0.92 -4.31
CA GLU A 116 16.08 -0.47 -3.85
C GLU A 116 14.73 -1.06 -4.20
N ASP A 117 14.65 -2.38 -4.26
CA ASP A 117 13.36 -3.06 -4.37
C ASP A 117 12.52 -2.78 -3.12
N VAL A 118 11.23 -2.59 -3.30
CA VAL A 118 10.30 -2.42 -2.19
C VAL A 118 9.89 -3.80 -1.67
N ASN A 119 9.98 -3.97 -0.35
CA ASN A 119 9.47 -5.15 0.33
C ASN A 119 8.55 -4.73 1.45
N SER A 120 7.33 -5.23 1.42
CA SER A 120 6.31 -4.90 2.40
C SER A 120 5.37 -6.07 2.61
N VAL A 121 4.61 -6.00 3.68
CA VAL A 121 3.50 -6.92 3.95
C VAL A 121 2.25 -6.09 4.07
N VAL A 122 1.19 -6.50 3.38
CA VAL A 122 -0.11 -5.86 3.49
C VAL A 122 -1.08 -6.86 4.12
N VAL A 123 -1.71 -6.46 5.22
CA VAL A 123 -2.75 -7.26 5.87
C VAL A 123 -4.09 -6.63 5.50
N GLU A 124 -4.83 -7.29 4.60
CA GLU A 124 -6.15 -6.83 4.18
C GLU A 124 -7.21 -7.42 5.09
N LEU A 125 -8.08 -6.57 5.62
CA LEU A 125 -9.18 -7.00 6.47
C LEU A 125 -10.36 -7.41 5.61
N LYS A 126 -11.01 -8.50 5.97
CA LYS A 126 -12.16 -9.00 5.19
C LYS A 126 -13.49 -8.42 5.65
N LYS A 127 -13.44 -7.56 6.64
CA LYS A 127 -14.65 -6.87 7.13
C LYS A 127 -14.39 -5.40 7.38
#